data_e3bb90fbd9609e250ff480e0c43e2a56
#
_entry.id   e3bb90fbd9609e250ff480e0c43e2a56
#
_cell.length_a   1.000
_cell.length_b   1.000
_cell.length_c   1.000
_cell.angle_alpha   90.00
_cell.angle_beta   90.00
_cell.angle_gamma   90.00
#
_symmetry.space_group_name_H-M   'P 1'
#
loop_
_entity.id
_entity.type
_entity.pdbx_description
1 polymer ?
#
loop_
_entity_poly.entity_id
_entity_poly.type
_entity_poly.pdbx_seq_one_letter_code
_entity_poly.pdbx_strand_id
1 'polypeptide(L)'
;MDDQALVQVKVWDGWVRLVHWGIVLLLGLSWLSAEEGWIDLHILSGCTVLTLVLFRIAWGFLGSETARFRHFLRSPLAALRHLAHFSRPEPDHGVGHTAAGGWMVLVMLALLLVQPLTGLFSAEEPEFSYGARGPLADLVSPETCAWLTGLHAANFNLILLAAGLHILAVLAYRLVKRHDLVRPMLRGWKWLPAGMASPRFGSPWLATALLALAALAVYGVTRLG
;
A
#
# COMPACT_ATOMS: atom_id res chain seq x y z
N MET A 1 37.10 -3.40 -14.37
CA MET A 1 35.72 -2.98 -14.01
C MET A 1 34.94 -3.03 -15.32
N ASP A 2 34.15 -4.07 -15.51
CA ASP A 2 33.31 -4.20 -16.72
C ASP A 2 32.34 -3.02 -16.78
N ASP A 3 32.56 -2.16 -17.76
CA ASP A 3 31.71 -1.02 -18.08
C ASP A 3 30.45 -1.58 -18.79
N GLN A 4 29.63 -2.34 -18.01
CA GLN A 4 28.39 -2.89 -18.56
C GLN A 4 27.46 -1.73 -18.90
N ALA A 5 27.12 -1.60 -20.18
CA ALA A 5 26.20 -0.60 -20.66
C ALA A 5 24.89 -0.66 -19.84
N LEU A 6 24.46 0.46 -19.29
CA LEU A 6 23.19 0.57 -18.58
C LEU A 6 22.05 0.73 -19.59
N VAL A 7 20.98 -0.02 -19.40
CA VAL A 7 19.75 0.05 -20.21
C VAL A 7 18.55 0.41 -19.34
N GLN A 8 17.56 1.05 -19.92
CA GLN A 8 16.30 1.31 -19.23
C GLN A 8 15.45 0.03 -19.21
N VAL A 9 15.16 -0.47 -18.01
CA VAL A 9 14.28 -1.61 -17.78
C VAL A 9 13.02 -1.13 -17.10
N LYS A 10 11.83 -1.48 -17.63
CA LYS A 10 10.56 -1.21 -16.96
C LYS A 10 10.43 -2.17 -15.78
N VAL A 11 10.34 -1.64 -14.54
CA VAL A 11 10.30 -2.43 -13.30
C VAL A 11 8.92 -2.39 -12.62
N TRP A 12 8.18 -1.29 -12.77
CA TRP A 12 6.85 -1.14 -12.21
C TRP A 12 5.80 -0.88 -13.28
N ASP A 13 4.68 -1.62 -13.22
CA ASP A 13 3.53 -1.34 -14.06
C ASP A 13 2.78 -0.08 -13.61
N GLY A 14 1.87 0.41 -14.47
CA GLY A 14 1.08 1.61 -14.19
C GLY A 14 0.11 1.40 -13.03
N TRP A 15 -0.42 0.20 -12.85
CA TRP A 15 -1.41 -0.13 -11.83
C TRP A 15 -0.80 -0.11 -10.42
N VAL A 16 0.39 -0.71 -10.24
CA VAL A 16 1.13 -0.64 -8.96
C VAL A 16 1.41 0.80 -8.57
N ARG A 17 1.83 1.63 -9.53
CA ARG A 17 2.14 3.05 -9.29
C ARG A 17 0.90 3.88 -9.00
N LEU A 18 -0.19 3.64 -9.74
CA LEU A 18 -1.47 4.31 -9.52
C LEU A 18 -2.01 4.00 -8.12
N VAL A 19 -2.01 2.73 -7.71
CA VAL A 19 -2.47 2.32 -6.37
C VAL A 19 -1.59 2.93 -5.29
N HIS A 20 -0.27 2.89 -5.45
CA HIS A 20 0.65 3.45 -4.46
C HIS A 20 0.39 4.95 -4.24
N TRP A 21 0.41 5.75 -5.30
CA TRP A 21 0.20 7.19 -5.19
C TRP A 21 -1.24 7.55 -4.86
N GLY A 22 -2.21 6.77 -5.36
CA GLY A 22 -3.61 6.91 -5.01
C GLY A 22 -3.84 6.72 -3.50
N ILE A 23 -3.26 5.68 -2.90
CA ILE A 23 -3.35 5.45 -1.45
C ILE A 23 -2.67 6.59 -0.68
N VAL A 24 -1.48 7.06 -1.09
CA VAL A 24 -0.79 8.18 -0.42
C VAL A 24 -1.68 9.43 -0.38
N LEU A 25 -2.28 9.79 -1.52
CA LEU A 25 -3.17 10.96 -1.61
C LEU A 25 -4.46 10.76 -0.80
N LEU A 26 -5.08 9.59 -0.90
CA LEU A 26 -6.33 9.28 -0.21
C LEU A 26 -6.15 9.16 1.31
N LEU A 27 -5.01 8.68 1.82
CA LEU A 27 -4.72 8.71 3.25
C LEU A 27 -4.64 10.13 3.79
N GLY A 28 -3.94 11.01 3.08
CA GLY A 28 -3.88 12.43 3.43
C GLY A 28 -5.26 13.09 3.40
N LEU A 29 -6.05 12.81 2.36
CA LEU A 29 -7.41 13.32 2.22
C LEU A 29 -8.33 12.77 3.33
N SER A 30 -8.23 11.48 3.63
CA SER A 30 -9.03 10.82 4.66
C SER A 30 -8.73 11.38 6.05
N TRP A 31 -7.45 11.58 6.36
CA TRP A 31 -7.04 12.22 7.60
C TRP A 31 -7.56 13.66 7.70
N LEU A 32 -7.29 14.49 6.67
CA LEU A 32 -7.72 15.88 6.66
C LEU A 32 -9.25 16.00 6.77
N SER A 33 -10.00 15.18 6.05
CA SER A 33 -11.48 15.22 6.09
C SER A 33 -12.05 14.77 7.44
N ALA A 34 -11.36 13.89 8.17
CA ALA A 34 -11.73 13.55 9.54
C ALA A 34 -11.52 14.73 10.50
N GLU A 35 -10.34 15.38 10.44
CA GLU A 35 -10.01 16.54 11.28
C GLU A 35 -10.96 17.72 11.04
N GLU A 36 -11.37 17.95 9.79
CA GLU A 36 -12.26 19.05 9.41
C GLU A 36 -13.77 18.70 9.54
N GLY A 37 -14.11 17.47 9.99
CA GLY A 37 -15.49 17.04 10.13
C GLY A 37 -16.23 16.78 8.81
N TRP A 38 -15.52 16.62 7.69
CA TRP A 38 -16.10 16.28 6.38
C TRP A 38 -16.33 14.78 6.28
N ILE A 39 -17.26 14.28 7.09
CA ILE A 39 -17.44 12.84 7.33
C ILE A 39 -17.78 12.08 6.05
N ASP A 40 -18.64 12.60 5.19
CA ASP A 40 -18.98 11.95 3.91
C ASP A 40 -17.73 11.75 3.03
N LEU A 41 -16.83 12.74 3.01
CA LEU A 41 -15.58 12.67 2.26
C LEU A 41 -14.59 11.70 2.91
N HIS A 42 -14.56 11.63 4.26
CA HIS A 42 -13.78 10.65 4.99
C HIS A 42 -14.23 9.22 4.65
N ILE A 43 -15.53 8.95 4.70
CA ILE A 43 -16.10 7.63 4.36
C ILE A 43 -15.82 7.28 2.89
N LEU A 44 -16.06 8.22 1.97
CA LEU A 44 -15.81 8.00 0.54
C LEU A 44 -14.34 7.70 0.26
N SER A 45 -13.41 8.47 0.85
CA SER A 45 -11.97 8.25 0.68
C SER A 45 -11.53 6.93 1.31
N GLY A 46 -12.05 6.58 2.49
CA GLY A 46 -11.79 5.31 3.16
C GLY A 46 -12.28 4.10 2.35
N CYS A 47 -13.48 4.15 1.79
CA CYS A 47 -14.01 3.12 0.88
C CYS A 47 -13.18 3.02 -0.41
N THR A 48 -12.68 4.14 -0.91
CA THR A 48 -11.79 4.14 -2.08
C THR A 48 -10.43 3.51 -1.74
N VAL A 49 -9.86 3.79 -0.57
CA VAL A 49 -8.66 3.10 -0.06
C VAL A 49 -8.92 1.60 0.03
N LEU A 50 -10.04 1.15 0.61
CA LEU A 50 -10.40 -0.27 0.68
C LEU A 50 -10.43 -0.91 -0.71
N THR A 51 -11.07 -0.24 -1.68
CA THR A 51 -11.11 -0.69 -3.08
C THR A 51 -9.72 -0.89 -3.66
N LEU A 52 -8.83 0.10 -3.49
CA LEU A 52 -7.45 0.03 -3.99
C LEU A 52 -6.62 -1.05 -3.29
N VAL A 53 -6.82 -1.25 -1.99
CA VAL A 53 -6.14 -2.30 -1.22
C VAL A 53 -6.59 -3.68 -1.68
N LEU A 54 -7.89 -3.92 -1.83
CA LEU A 54 -8.43 -5.19 -2.35
C LEU A 54 -7.91 -5.46 -3.77
N PHE A 55 -7.94 -4.47 -4.64
CA PHE A 55 -7.33 -4.57 -5.96
C PHE A 55 -5.83 -4.92 -5.86
N ARG A 56 -5.06 -4.24 -5.00
CA ARG A 56 -3.62 -4.47 -4.84
C ARG A 56 -3.32 -5.88 -4.33
N ILE A 57 -4.14 -6.40 -3.44
CA ILE A 57 -4.03 -7.78 -2.95
C ILE A 57 -4.29 -8.76 -4.11
N ALA A 58 -5.37 -8.61 -4.86
CA ALA A 58 -5.69 -9.44 -6.02
C ALA A 58 -4.58 -9.35 -7.10
N TRP A 59 -4.06 -8.13 -7.36
CA TRP A 59 -2.94 -7.91 -8.26
C TRP A 59 -1.62 -8.51 -7.76
N GLY A 60 -1.50 -8.70 -6.45
CA GLY A 60 -0.39 -9.42 -5.82
C GLY A 60 -0.37 -10.93 -6.09
N PHE A 61 -1.48 -11.50 -6.54
CA PHE A 61 -1.56 -12.90 -6.97
C PHE A 61 -1.57 -13.05 -8.50
N LEU A 62 -2.33 -12.22 -9.20
CA LEU A 62 -2.66 -12.39 -10.62
C LEU A 62 -1.93 -11.39 -11.54
N GLY A 63 -1.35 -10.33 -10.99
CA GLY A 63 -0.82 -9.20 -11.73
C GLY A 63 0.56 -9.41 -12.35
N SER A 64 1.26 -8.29 -12.54
CA SER A 64 2.62 -8.26 -13.09
C SER A 64 3.63 -8.99 -12.20
N GLU A 65 4.68 -9.51 -12.78
CA GLU A 65 5.69 -10.34 -12.11
C GLU A 65 6.29 -9.64 -10.87
N THR A 66 6.67 -8.36 -10.98
CA THR A 66 7.19 -7.57 -9.86
C THR A 66 6.14 -7.22 -8.79
N ALA A 67 4.85 -7.32 -9.12
CA ALA A 67 3.74 -7.10 -8.19
C ALA A 67 3.38 -8.35 -7.37
N ARG A 68 3.72 -9.55 -7.87
CA ARG A 68 3.29 -10.83 -7.28
C ARG A 68 4.06 -11.14 -6.00
N PHE A 69 3.34 -11.45 -4.94
CA PHE A 69 3.88 -11.80 -3.64
C PHE A 69 4.93 -12.90 -3.71
N ARG A 70 4.69 -13.97 -4.47
CA ARG A 70 5.60 -15.11 -4.64
C ARG A 70 6.98 -14.74 -5.21
N HIS A 71 7.09 -13.62 -5.94
CA HIS A 71 8.34 -13.20 -6.58
C HIS A 71 9.21 -12.34 -5.68
N PHE A 72 8.61 -11.60 -4.75
CA PHE A 72 9.36 -10.69 -3.88
C PHE A 72 9.38 -11.09 -2.40
N LEU A 73 8.41 -11.89 -1.92
CA LEU A 73 8.46 -12.34 -0.55
C LEU A 73 9.57 -13.39 -0.38
N ARG A 74 10.47 -13.07 0.53
CA ARG A 74 11.56 -13.92 0.96
C ARG A 74 11.34 -14.34 2.41
N SER A 75 12.10 -15.35 2.88
CA SER A 75 12.00 -15.76 4.29
C SER A 75 12.30 -14.58 5.23
N PRO A 76 11.71 -14.54 6.44
CA PRO A 76 12.02 -13.49 7.43
C PRO A 76 13.52 -13.39 7.73
N LEU A 77 14.21 -14.53 7.76
CA LEU A 77 15.66 -14.58 7.99
C LEU A 77 16.44 -13.89 6.84
N ALA A 78 15.98 -14.02 5.59
CA ALA A 78 16.59 -13.32 4.47
C ALA A 78 16.38 -11.79 4.57
N ALA A 79 15.21 -11.35 5.05
CA ALA A 79 14.96 -9.93 5.31
C ALA A 79 15.85 -9.39 6.43
N LEU A 80 16.00 -10.13 7.54
CA LEU A 80 16.89 -9.74 8.64
C LEU A 80 18.36 -9.70 8.21
N ARG A 81 18.82 -10.69 7.45
CA ARG A 81 20.19 -10.68 6.89
C ARG A 81 20.41 -9.49 5.96
N HIS A 82 19.42 -9.17 5.14
CA HIS A 82 19.49 -7.99 4.26
C HIS A 82 19.63 -6.69 5.06
N LEU A 83 18.87 -6.53 6.15
CA LEU A 83 18.99 -5.37 7.05
C LEU A 83 20.35 -5.35 7.77
N ALA A 84 20.84 -6.49 8.27
CA ALA A 84 22.14 -6.58 8.95
C ALA A 84 23.33 -6.19 8.04
N HIS A 85 23.19 -6.37 6.72
CA HIS A 85 24.20 -6.00 5.74
C HIS A 85 23.87 -4.70 4.98
N PHE A 86 22.94 -3.91 5.50
CA PHE A 86 22.44 -2.72 4.82
C PHE A 86 23.53 -1.70 4.47
N SER A 87 24.53 -1.53 5.34
CA SER A 87 25.63 -0.60 5.12
C SER A 87 26.67 -1.04 4.07
N ARG A 88 26.62 -2.31 3.62
CA ARG A 88 27.56 -2.80 2.60
C ARG A 88 27.19 -2.24 1.24
N PRO A 89 28.19 -1.68 0.50
CA PRO A 89 27.98 -1.26 -0.88
C PRO A 89 27.61 -2.48 -1.74
N GLU A 90 26.52 -2.42 -2.43
CA GLU A 90 26.09 -3.43 -3.39
C GLU A 90 25.63 -2.74 -4.67
N PRO A 91 25.98 -3.25 -5.86
CA PRO A 91 25.44 -2.74 -7.11
C PRO A 91 23.92 -2.89 -7.14
N ASP A 92 23.23 -1.92 -7.75
CA ASP A 92 21.78 -1.97 -7.88
C ASP A 92 21.36 -2.88 -9.04
N HIS A 93 21.25 -4.18 -8.77
CA HIS A 93 20.73 -5.20 -9.69
C HIS A 93 19.27 -5.58 -9.40
N GLY A 94 18.60 -4.86 -8.49
CA GLY A 94 17.27 -5.22 -8.02
C GLY A 94 16.16 -4.87 -9.02
N VAL A 95 15.52 -5.90 -9.58
CA VAL A 95 14.25 -5.76 -10.30
C VAL A 95 13.11 -6.02 -9.32
N GLY A 96 12.47 -4.95 -8.82
CA GLY A 96 11.36 -5.05 -7.88
C GLY A 96 11.75 -4.79 -6.41
N HIS A 97 11.08 -5.47 -5.46
CA HIS A 97 11.27 -5.24 -4.03
C HIS A 97 12.51 -5.97 -3.49
N THR A 98 13.20 -5.34 -2.54
CA THR A 98 14.20 -6.02 -1.71
C THR A 98 13.53 -6.98 -0.73
N ALA A 99 14.29 -7.87 -0.09
CA ALA A 99 13.73 -8.82 0.88
C ALA A 99 13.02 -8.11 2.05
N ALA A 100 13.60 -7.06 2.61
CA ALA A 100 12.98 -6.26 3.66
C ALA A 100 11.81 -5.42 3.13
N GLY A 101 11.93 -4.84 1.92
CA GLY A 101 10.87 -4.09 1.25
C GLY A 101 9.62 -4.95 0.98
N GLY A 102 9.78 -6.23 0.65
CA GLY A 102 8.66 -7.15 0.50
C GLY A 102 7.84 -7.32 1.78
N TRP A 103 8.48 -7.43 2.93
CA TRP A 103 7.80 -7.48 4.23
C TRP A 103 7.12 -6.16 4.58
N MET A 104 7.75 -5.02 4.27
CA MET A 104 7.12 -3.71 4.43
C MET A 104 5.81 -3.61 3.63
N VAL A 105 5.78 -4.13 2.38
CA VAL A 105 4.54 -4.18 1.58
C VAL A 105 3.45 -4.98 2.29
N LEU A 106 3.76 -6.15 2.87
CA LEU A 106 2.76 -6.94 3.60
C LEU A 106 2.23 -6.21 4.83
N VAL A 107 3.12 -5.64 5.64
CA VAL A 107 2.73 -4.87 6.83
C VAL A 107 1.83 -3.70 6.45
N MET A 108 2.24 -2.91 5.44
CA MET A 108 1.44 -1.78 4.98
C MET A 108 0.08 -2.21 4.45
N LEU A 109 0.01 -3.28 3.64
CA LEU A 109 -1.27 -3.79 3.12
C LEU A 109 -2.18 -4.30 4.24
N ALA A 110 -1.63 -4.97 5.27
CA ALA A 110 -2.40 -5.43 6.41
C ALA A 110 -2.99 -4.25 7.22
N LEU A 111 -2.18 -3.25 7.55
CA LEU A 111 -2.64 -2.06 8.26
C LEU A 111 -3.66 -1.27 7.43
N LEU A 112 -3.40 -1.10 6.13
CA LEU A 112 -4.29 -0.40 5.20
C LEU A 112 -5.60 -1.16 4.93
N LEU A 113 -5.64 -2.47 5.13
CA LEU A 113 -6.87 -3.26 5.07
C LEU A 113 -7.68 -3.14 6.37
N VAL A 114 -7.01 -3.24 7.53
CA VAL A 114 -7.64 -3.11 8.84
C VAL A 114 -8.27 -1.73 9.01
N GLN A 115 -7.63 -0.66 8.53
CA GLN A 115 -8.09 0.70 8.70
C GLN A 115 -9.52 0.93 8.18
N PRO A 116 -9.83 0.75 6.88
CA PRO A 116 -11.18 0.95 6.39
C PRO A 116 -12.15 -0.14 6.87
N LEU A 117 -11.71 -1.38 7.09
CA LEU A 117 -12.59 -2.43 7.60
C LEU A 117 -13.13 -2.08 9.00
N THR A 118 -12.29 -1.56 9.89
CA THR A 118 -12.75 -1.08 11.21
C THR A 118 -13.61 0.16 11.08
N GLY A 119 -13.25 1.09 10.18
CA GLY A 119 -14.02 2.30 9.92
C GLY A 119 -15.45 2.06 9.40
N LEU A 120 -15.70 0.96 8.67
CA LEU A 120 -17.05 0.60 8.24
C LEU A 120 -18.02 0.42 9.42
N PHE A 121 -17.54 -0.03 10.57
CA PHE A 121 -18.32 -0.31 11.76
C PHE A 121 -18.12 0.70 12.89
N SER A 122 -17.28 1.73 12.68
CA SER A 122 -17.00 2.75 13.69
C SER A 122 -18.17 3.71 13.84
N ALA A 123 -18.40 4.18 15.07
CA ALA A 123 -19.29 5.30 15.34
C ALA A 123 -18.76 6.07 16.54
N GLU A 124 -18.80 7.39 16.45
CA GLU A 124 -18.43 8.30 17.52
C GLU A 124 -19.68 8.84 18.20
N GLU A 125 -19.57 9.07 19.51
CA GLU A 125 -20.63 9.69 20.28
C GLU A 125 -20.88 11.11 19.80
N PRO A 126 -22.15 11.51 19.53
CA PRO A 126 -22.49 12.83 18.97
C PRO A 126 -22.01 14.01 19.83
N GLU A 127 -21.84 13.78 21.14
CA GLU A 127 -21.43 14.82 22.09
C GLU A 127 -19.97 15.22 21.97
N PHE A 128 -19.12 14.36 21.38
CA PHE A 128 -17.68 14.54 21.32
C PHE A 128 -17.12 14.66 19.89
N SER A 129 -17.98 14.54 18.88
CA SER A 129 -17.55 14.54 17.50
C SER A 129 -18.64 15.04 16.54
N TYR A 130 -18.31 15.10 15.25
CA TYR A 130 -19.24 15.44 14.18
C TYR A 130 -20.30 14.36 13.92
N GLY A 131 -20.48 13.37 14.82
CA GLY A 131 -21.42 12.28 14.65
C GLY A 131 -21.01 11.30 13.55
N ALA A 132 -19.70 11.11 13.40
CA ALA A 132 -19.13 10.20 12.41
C ALA A 132 -19.67 8.78 12.62
N ARG A 133 -20.29 8.23 11.57
CA ARG A 133 -20.88 6.89 11.62
C ARG A 133 -20.57 6.13 10.35
N GLY A 134 -19.90 5.00 10.51
CA GLY A 134 -19.59 4.08 9.42
C GLY A 134 -20.86 3.42 8.86
N PRO A 135 -20.84 3.05 7.56
CA PRO A 135 -22.03 2.53 6.89
C PRO A 135 -22.57 1.20 7.44
N LEU A 136 -21.78 0.47 8.23
CA LEU A 136 -22.18 -0.82 8.83
C LEU A 136 -22.27 -0.76 10.36
N ALA A 137 -22.21 0.44 10.95
CA ALA A 137 -22.21 0.60 12.41
C ALA A 137 -23.46 0.04 13.08
N ASP A 138 -24.61 0.08 12.39
CA ASP A 138 -25.88 -0.44 12.88
C ASP A 138 -25.99 -1.98 12.87
N LEU A 139 -25.06 -2.66 12.23
CA LEU A 139 -25.04 -4.13 12.16
C LEU A 139 -24.34 -4.79 13.36
N VAL A 140 -23.76 -4.01 14.25
CA VAL A 140 -23.02 -4.51 15.43
C VAL A 140 -23.53 -3.87 16.71
N SER A 141 -23.22 -4.49 17.87
CA SER A 141 -23.61 -3.91 19.15
C SER A 141 -22.81 -2.60 19.44
N PRO A 142 -23.36 -1.69 20.27
CA PRO A 142 -22.66 -0.46 20.66
C PRO A 142 -21.27 -0.71 21.23
N GLU A 143 -21.08 -1.77 22.02
CA GLU A 143 -19.79 -2.14 22.60
C GLU A 143 -18.80 -2.56 21.51
N THR A 144 -19.25 -3.34 20.52
CA THR A 144 -18.41 -3.73 19.36
C THR A 144 -18.05 -2.52 18.52
N CYS A 145 -19.01 -1.62 18.30
CA CYS A 145 -18.80 -0.36 17.60
C CYS A 145 -17.71 0.49 18.27
N ALA A 146 -17.82 0.72 19.59
CA ALA A 146 -16.84 1.46 20.37
C ALA A 146 -15.44 0.81 20.31
N TRP A 147 -15.36 -0.51 20.43
CA TRP A 147 -14.09 -1.24 20.32
C TRP A 147 -13.46 -1.08 18.92
N LEU A 148 -14.24 -1.18 17.85
CA LEU A 148 -13.77 -1.02 16.47
C LEU A 148 -13.34 0.44 16.19
N THR A 149 -14.03 1.42 16.78
CA THR A 149 -13.63 2.84 16.73
C THR A 149 -12.25 3.04 17.39
N GLY A 150 -12.05 2.47 18.58
CA GLY A 150 -10.75 2.51 19.26
C GLY A 150 -9.64 1.83 18.43
N LEU A 151 -9.95 0.68 17.82
CA LEU A 151 -9.00 -0.02 16.94
C LEU A 151 -8.69 0.78 15.67
N HIS A 152 -9.68 1.45 15.07
CA HIS A 152 -9.51 2.34 13.92
C HIS A 152 -8.51 3.46 14.23
N ALA A 153 -8.69 4.14 15.36
CA ALA A 153 -7.80 5.20 15.81
C ALA A 153 -6.38 4.69 16.13
N ALA A 154 -6.25 3.57 16.84
CA ALA A 154 -4.96 2.97 17.14
C ALA A 154 -4.22 2.50 15.89
N ASN A 155 -4.92 1.87 14.94
CA ASN A 155 -4.34 1.40 13.69
C ASN A 155 -3.84 2.55 12.81
N PHE A 156 -4.50 3.71 12.84
CA PHE A 156 -4.02 4.90 12.12
C PHE A 156 -2.63 5.33 12.60
N ASN A 157 -2.38 5.32 13.91
CA ASN A 157 -1.05 5.60 14.47
C ASN A 157 0.00 4.59 13.99
N LEU A 158 -0.37 3.30 13.86
CA LEU A 158 0.52 2.28 13.30
C LEU A 158 0.79 2.51 11.81
N ILE A 159 -0.20 2.98 11.04
CA ILE A 159 0.00 3.38 9.64
C ILE A 159 0.99 4.54 9.54
N LEU A 160 0.86 5.57 10.38
CA LEU A 160 1.79 6.70 10.41
C LEU A 160 3.22 6.26 10.74
N LEU A 161 3.36 5.38 11.74
CA LEU A 161 4.66 4.79 12.09
C LEU A 161 5.25 4.00 10.93
N ALA A 162 4.47 3.11 10.32
CA ALA A 162 4.92 2.28 9.19
C ALA A 162 5.26 3.13 7.97
N ALA A 163 4.47 4.17 7.66
CA ALA A 163 4.75 5.12 6.59
C ALA A 163 6.03 5.92 6.85
N GLY A 164 6.24 6.38 8.08
CA GLY A 164 7.48 7.04 8.50
C GLY A 164 8.71 6.14 8.32
N LEU A 165 8.63 4.89 8.78
CA LEU A 165 9.70 3.90 8.59
C LEU A 165 9.94 3.59 7.11
N HIS A 166 8.88 3.51 6.30
CA HIS A 166 9.01 3.32 4.86
C HIS A 166 9.75 4.50 4.19
N ILE A 167 9.37 5.73 4.50
CA ILE A 167 10.04 6.92 3.97
C ILE A 167 11.51 6.97 4.41
N LEU A 168 11.79 6.71 5.69
CA LEU A 168 13.16 6.65 6.20
C LEU A 168 14.00 5.57 5.50
N ALA A 169 13.42 4.40 5.25
CA ALA A 169 14.10 3.34 4.49
C ALA A 169 14.41 3.79 3.06
N VAL A 170 13.45 4.41 2.35
CA VAL A 170 13.67 4.94 0.98
C VAL A 170 14.79 5.98 0.98
N LEU A 171 14.81 6.89 1.95
CA LEU A 171 15.89 7.89 2.11
C LEU A 171 17.23 7.23 2.41
N ALA A 172 17.26 6.22 3.30
CA ALA A 172 18.45 5.48 3.63
C ALA A 172 19.02 4.74 2.41
N TYR A 173 18.17 4.12 1.58
CA TYR A 173 18.62 3.53 0.30
C TYR A 173 19.25 4.56 -0.62
N ARG A 174 18.65 5.74 -0.72
CA ARG A 174 19.19 6.83 -1.55
C ARG A 174 20.52 7.36 -1.04
N LEU A 175 20.65 7.57 0.28
CA LEU A 175 21.82 8.21 0.89
C LEU A 175 22.97 7.24 1.13
N VAL A 176 22.68 6.02 1.63
CA VAL A 176 23.71 5.04 2.02
C VAL A 176 24.09 4.15 0.83
N LYS A 177 23.09 3.54 0.17
CA LYS A 177 23.33 2.63 -0.96
C LYS A 177 23.39 3.34 -2.31
N ARG A 178 23.01 4.62 -2.38
CA ARG A 178 22.92 5.42 -3.61
C ARG A 178 21.96 4.82 -4.64
N HIS A 179 20.96 4.04 -4.18
CA HIS A 179 19.91 3.46 -5.00
C HIS A 179 18.70 4.40 -5.03
N ASP A 180 18.27 4.82 -6.22
CA ASP A 180 17.08 5.63 -6.39
C ASP A 180 15.84 4.74 -6.49
N LEU A 181 15.04 4.70 -5.43
CA LEU A 181 13.77 3.96 -5.38
C LEU A 181 12.55 4.84 -5.74
N VAL A 182 12.70 6.17 -5.67
CA VAL A 182 11.60 7.12 -5.92
C VAL A 182 11.31 7.24 -7.40
N ARG A 183 12.34 7.49 -8.21
CA ARG A 183 12.18 7.71 -9.66
C ARG A 183 11.54 6.53 -10.39
N PRO A 184 11.89 5.26 -10.11
CA PRO A 184 11.17 4.10 -10.65
C PRO A 184 9.71 4.04 -10.24
N MET A 185 9.35 4.44 -9.00
CA MET A 185 7.96 4.46 -8.55
C MET A 185 7.16 5.61 -9.21
N LEU A 186 7.80 6.68 -9.65
CA LEU A 186 7.17 7.75 -10.44
C LEU A 186 7.05 7.39 -11.91
N ARG A 187 8.14 6.90 -12.54
CA ARG A 187 8.24 6.72 -13.99
C ARG A 187 8.05 5.29 -14.47
N GLY A 188 8.20 4.29 -13.59
CA GLY A 188 8.12 2.86 -13.92
C GLY A 188 9.43 2.24 -14.41
N TRP A 189 10.48 3.04 -14.67
CA TRP A 189 11.71 2.61 -15.31
C TRP A 189 12.91 2.79 -14.38
N LYS A 190 13.87 1.89 -14.53
CA LYS A 190 15.14 1.90 -13.80
C LYS A 190 16.30 1.63 -14.77
N TRP A 191 17.46 2.24 -14.51
CA TRP A 191 18.68 1.93 -15.24
C TRP A 191 19.34 0.72 -14.60
N LEU A 192 19.49 -0.35 -15.37
CA LEU A 192 20.07 -1.62 -14.92
C LEU A 192 21.13 -2.09 -15.95
N PRO A 193 22.09 -2.96 -15.54
CA PRO A 193 23.07 -3.53 -16.47
C PRO A 193 22.38 -4.24 -17.64
N ALA A 194 22.99 -4.12 -18.84
CA ALA A 194 22.52 -4.81 -20.03
C ALA A 194 22.49 -6.33 -19.81
N GLY A 195 21.46 -6.99 -20.38
CA GLY A 195 21.26 -8.44 -20.22
C GLY A 195 20.33 -8.84 -19.08
N MET A 196 19.88 -7.90 -18.24
CA MET A 196 18.84 -8.20 -17.23
C MET A 196 17.47 -8.38 -17.91
N ALA A 197 16.79 -9.48 -17.56
CA ALA A 197 15.47 -9.79 -18.10
C ALA A 197 14.42 -8.78 -17.65
N SER A 198 13.66 -8.24 -18.58
CA SER A 198 12.50 -7.39 -18.26
C SER A 198 11.38 -8.25 -17.65
N PRO A 199 10.75 -7.76 -16.55
CA PRO A 199 9.62 -8.48 -15.93
C PRO A 199 8.44 -8.57 -16.91
N ARG A 200 7.67 -9.64 -16.78
CA ARG A 200 6.41 -9.79 -17.52
C ARG A 200 5.31 -8.96 -16.84
N PHE A 201 4.57 -8.19 -17.64
CA PHE A 201 3.49 -7.36 -17.15
C PHE A 201 2.14 -8.07 -17.35
N GLY A 202 1.25 -7.88 -16.37
CA GLY A 202 -0.10 -8.41 -16.41
C GLY A 202 -0.98 -7.65 -17.43
N SER A 203 -2.07 -8.30 -17.85
CA SER A 203 -3.04 -7.71 -18.79
C SER A 203 -3.73 -6.49 -18.19
N PRO A 204 -3.84 -5.35 -18.90
CA PRO A 204 -4.59 -4.19 -18.44
C PRO A 204 -6.09 -4.49 -18.28
N TRP A 205 -6.65 -5.35 -19.12
CA TRP A 205 -8.06 -5.77 -19.03
C TRP A 205 -8.33 -6.56 -17.75
N LEU A 206 -7.41 -7.45 -17.36
CA LEU A 206 -7.49 -8.15 -16.08
C LEU A 206 -7.44 -7.16 -14.90
N ALA A 207 -6.55 -6.17 -14.97
CA ALA A 207 -6.45 -5.16 -13.94
C ALA A 207 -7.73 -4.34 -13.81
N THR A 208 -8.30 -3.88 -14.94
CA THR A 208 -9.58 -3.16 -14.94
C THR A 208 -10.71 -4.02 -14.38
N ALA A 209 -10.79 -5.29 -14.75
CA ALA A 209 -11.80 -6.20 -14.21
C ALA A 209 -11.66 -6.40 -12.69
N LEU A 210 -10.43 -6.61 -12.20
CA LEU A 210 -10.18 -6.76 -10.76
C LEU A 210 -10.50 -5.48 -9.98
N LEU A 211 -10.18 -4.31 -10.53
CA LEU A 211 -10.51 -3.02 -9.90
C LEU A 211 -12.03 -2.82 -9.86
N ALA A 212 -12.73 -3.11 -10.95
CA ALA A 212 -14.19 -3.02 -11.01
C ALA A 212 -14.86 -4.00 -10.02
N LEU A 213 -14.38 -5.24 -9.91
CA LEU A 213 -14.86 -6.21 -8.94
C LEU A 213 -14.64 -5.74 -7.49
N ALA A 214 -13.46 -5.19 -7.20
CA ALA A 214 -13.18 -4.62 -5.88
C ALA A 214 -14.12 -3.44 -5.55
N ALA A 215 -14.33 -2.54 -6.50
CA ALA A 215 -15.25 -1.40 -6.35
C ALA A 215 -16.69 -1.85 -6.12
N LEU A 216 -17.17 -2.82 -6.91
CA LEU A 216 -18.51 -3.40 -6.76
C LEU A 216 -18.68 -4.11 -5.40
N ALA A 217 -17.67 -4.83 -4.95
CA ALA A 217 -17.68 -5.50 -3.65
C ALA A 217 -17.80 -4.47 -2.51
N VAL A 218 -16.97 -3.43 -2.53
CA VAL A 218 -17.02 -2.36 -1.51
C VAL A 218 -18.36 -1.64 -1.56
N TYR A 219 -18.81 -1.25 -2.75
CA TYR A 219 -20.12 -0.62 -2.93
C TYR A 219 -21.27 -1.49 -2.40
N GLY A 220 -21.26 -2.80 -2.74
CA GLY A 220 -22.28 -3.73 -2.25
C GLY A 220 -22.27 -3.84 -0.72
N VAL A 221 -21.08 -3.92 -0.10
CA VAL A 221 -20.94 -3.97 1.36
C VAL A 221 -21.48 -2.71 2.02
N THR A 222 -21.21 -1.52 1.49
CA THR A 222 -21.72 -0.25 2.06
C THR A 222 -23.23 -0.08 1.93
N ARG A 223 -23.94 -0.96 1.21
CA ARG A 223 -25.40 -0.97 1.07
C ARG A 223 -26.11 -1.97 1.99
N LEU A 224 -25.37 -2.66 2.85
CA LEU A 224 -25.93 -3.63 3.81
C LEU A 224 -26.42 -2.97 5.11
N GLY A 225 -25.97 -1.80 5.43
CA GLY A 225 -26.38 -0.95 6.54
C GLY A 225 -26.93 0.37 6.01
#